data_9f4c6552ac017de9864cef8341ccd313
#
_entry.id   9f4c6552ac017de9864cef8341ccd313
#
_cell.length_a   1.000
_cell.length_b   1.000
_cell.length_c   1.000
_cell.angle_alpha   90.00
_cell.angle_beta   90.00
_cell.angle_gamma   90.00
#
_symmetry.space_group_name_H-M   'P 1'
#
loop_
_entity.id
_entity.type
_entity.pdbx_description
1 polymer ?
#
loop_
_entity_poly.entity_id
_entity_poly.type
_entity_poly.pdbx_seq_one_letter_code
_entity_poly.pdbx_strand_id
1 'polypeptide(L)'
;MEKFKAFLRRKDIEISIKRYGIDALGAMAQGLFCSLLIGTIINTLGTQFHISFLTTAVATVNDTQYTVGSLASAMSGPAMAVAIGYALHCPPLVLFSLITVGFASNALGGAGGPLAVLFVAIFASEIGKAVSKETKIDILITPLVTISVGVALSAW
;
A
#
# COMPACT_ATOMS: atom_id res chain seq x y z
N MET A 1 -12.56 -19.12 22.83
CA MET A 1 -11.37 -18.24 22.85
C MET A 1 -10.12 -18.90 22.28
N GLU A 2 -9.82 -20.13 22.69
CA GLU A 2 -8.63 -20.81 22.20
C GLU A 2 -8.69 -21.11 20.72
N LYS A 3 -9.85 -21.48 20.18
CA LYS A 3 -10.02 -21.72 18.74
C LYS A 3 -9.77 -20.44 17.95
N PHE A 4 -10.21 -19.29 18.46
CA PHE A 4 -9.98 -18.00 17.82
C PHE A 4 -8.50 -17.65 17.83
N LYS A 5 -7.81 -17.86 18.96
CA LYS A 5 -6.37 -17.61 19.06
C LYS A 5 -5.58 -18.52 18.11
N ALA A 6 -5.96 -19.79 18.02
CA ALA A 6 -5.32 -20.73 17.09
C ALA A 6 -5.53 -20.30 15.64
N PHE A 7 -6.73 -19.82 15.30
CA PHE A 7 -7.03 -19.29 13.97
C PHE A 7 -6.13 -18.10 13.64
N LEU A 8 -5.98 -17.17 14.59
CA LEU A 8 -5.14 -16.00 14.38
C LEU A 8 -3.67 -16.39 14.17
N ARG A 9 -3.17 -17.36 14.92
CA ARG A 9 -1.80 -17.84 14.75
C ARG A 9 -1.60 -18.49 13.38
N ARG A 10 -2.58 -19.27 12.94
CA ARG A 10 -2.53 -19.93 11.62
C ARG A 10 -2.48 -18.94 10.49
N LYS A 11 -3.16 -17.81 10.63
CA LYS A 11 -3.18 -16.74 9.63
C LYS A 11 -2.08 -15.71 9.83
N ASP A 12 -1.25 -15.89 10.86
CA ASP A 12 -0.19 -14.95 11.23
C ASP A 12 -0.74 -13.54 11.52
N ILE A 13 -1.87 -13.51 12.21
CA ILE A 13 -2.49 -12.27 12.67
C ILE A 13 -2.12 -12.08 14.14
N GLU A 14 -1.29 -11.09 14.41
CA GLU A 14 -0.86 -10.75 15.77
C GLU A 14 -1.32 -9.34 16.08
N ILE A 15 -2.32 -9.23 16.96
CA ILE A 15 -2.84 -7.93 17.37
C ILE A 15 -1.94 -7.38 18.47
N SER A 16 -1.01 -6.50 18.09
CA SER A 16 -0.09 -5.89 19.04
C SER A 16 0.25 -4.47 18.64
N ILE A 17 0.53 -3.64 19.63
CA ILE A 17 0.95 -2.25 19.40
C ILE A 17 2.31 -2.23 18.70
N LYS A 18 3.19 -3.18 19.03
CA LYS A 18 4.49 -3.27 18.38
C LYS A 18 4.35 -3.52 16.87
N ARG A 19 3.55 -4.52 16.48
CA ARG A 19 3.39 -4.86 15.07
C ARG A 19 2.74 -3.72 14.28
N TYR A 20 1.66 -3.16 14.78
CA TYR A 20 0.92 -2.13 14.05
C TYR A 20 1.53 -0.75 14.21
N GLY A 21 2.07 -0.44 15.37
CA GLY A 21 2.63 0.87 15.64
C GLY A 21 4.07 1.01 15.20
N ILE A 22 4.89 -0.02 15.39
CA ILE A 22 6.32 0.05 15.07
C ILE A 22 6.62 -0.56 13.72
N ASP A 23 6.23 -1.83 13.51
CA ASP A 23 6.59 -2.55 12.28
C ASP A 23 5.85 -1.97 11.07
N ALA A 24 4.54 -1.75 11.18
CA ALA A 24 3.75 -1.22 10.09
C ALA A 24 4.13 0.23 9.77
N LEU A 25 4.33 1.05 10.78
CA LEU A 25 4.71 2.44 10.58
C LEU A 25 6.11 2.55 9.97
N GLY A 26 7.05 1.73 10.42
CA GLY A 26 8.37 1.66 9.83
C GLY A 26 8.35 1.20 8.38
N ALA A 27 7.51 0.22 8.07
CA ALA A 27 7.34 -0.25 6.70
C ALA A 27 6.70 0.83 5.81
N MET A 28 5.71 1.56 6.34
CA MET A 28 5.10 2.69 5.63
C MET A 28 6.17 3.72 5.26
N ALA A 29 7.06 4.04 6.20
CA ALA A 29 8.14 4.98 5.95
C ALA A 29 9.06 4.50 4.84
N GLN A 30 9.39 3.21 4.82
CA GLN A 30 10.21 2.63 3.74
C GLN A 30 9.52 2.76 2.38
N GLY A 31 8.24 2.46 2.31
CA GLY A 31 7.45 2.60 1.08
C GLY A 31 7.39 4.04 0.62
N LEU A 32 7.24 4.97 1.55
CA LEU A 32 7.20 6.38 1.25
C LEU A 32 8.55 6.87 0.71
N PHE A 33 9.66 6.43 1.33
CA PHE A 33 11.00 6.79 0.87
C PHE A 33 11.29 6.25 -0.53
N CYS A 34 10.90 5.02 -0.82
CA CYS A 34 11.14 4.40 -2.12
C CYS A 34 10.36 5.08 -3.26
N SER A 35 9.30 5.78 -2.94
CA SER A 35 8.44 6.41 -3.95
C SER A 35 8.51 7.92 -3.90
N LEU A 36 7.98 8.54 -2.86
CA LEU A 36 7.84 9.99 -2.78
C LEU A 36 9.20 10.69 -2.65
N LEU A 37 10.04 10.23 -1.72
CA LEU A 37 11.34 10.86 -1.51
C LEU A 37 12.24 10.73 -2.72
N ILE A 38 12.33 9.53 -3.29
CA ILE A 38 13.16 9.30 -4.48
C ILE A 38 12.59 10.08 -5.68
N GLY A 39 11.27 10.12 -5.83
CA GLY A 39 10.64 10.93 -6.87
C GLY A 39 10.98 12.40 -6.75
N THR A 40 10.95 12.93 -5.53
CA THR A 40 11.32 14.31 -5.24
C THR A 40 12.79 14.58 -5.56
N ILE A 41 13.68 13.64 -5.18
CA ILE A 41 15.11 13.75 -5.48
C ILE A 41 15.35 13.79 -6.99
N ILE A 42 14.71 12.90 -7.73
CA ILE A 42 14.85 12.84 -9.20
C ILE A 42 14.38 14.16 -9.83
N ASN A 43 13.22 14.67 -9.40
CA ASN A 43 12.72 15.95 -9.92
C ASN A 43 13.66 17.10 -9.60
N THR A 44 14.20 17.14 -8.38
CA THR A 44 15.13 18.19 -7.97
C THR A 44 16.42 18.14 -8.80
N LEU A 45 16.98 16.95 -9.01
CA LEU A 45 18.16 16.78 -9.86
C LEU A 45 17.89 17.28 -11.27
N GLY A 46 16.74 16.90 -11.84
CA GLY A 46 16.36 17.34 -13.18
C GLY A 46 16.25 18.84 -13.29
N THR A 47 15.63 19.48 -12.30
CA THR A 47 15.42 20.93 -12.30
C THR A 47 16.71 21.70 -12.05
N GLN A 48 17.51 21.29 -11.06
CA GLN A 48 18.72 22.01 -10.67
C GLN A 48 19.86 21.87 -11.67
N PHE A 49 19.99 20.71 -12.29
CA PHE A 49 21.05 20.44 -13.25
C PHE A 49 20.57 20.54 -14.71
N HIS A 50 19.32 20.95 -14.91
CA HIS A 50 18.71 21.12 -16.25
C HIS A 50 18.82 19.86 -17.11
N ILE A 51 18.57 18.68 -16.50
CA ILE A 51 18.60 17.41 -17.22
C ILE A 51 17.23 17.22 -17.89
N SER A 52 17.17 17.46 -19.18
CA SER A 52 15.90 17.44 -19.93
C SER A 52 15.20 16.07 -19.86
N PHE A 53 15.96 14.97 -19.83
CA PHE A 53 15.39 13.63 -19.71
C PHE A 53 14.54 13.49 -18.44
N LEU A 54 14.97 14.10 -17.34
CA LEU A 54 14.27 14.00 -16.07
C LEU A 54 13.12 15.00 -15.93
N THR A 55 13.15 16.10 -16.67
CA THR A 55 12.10 17.13 -16.59
C THR A 55 11.05 17.00 -17.68
N THR A 56 11.34 16.23 -18.75
CA THR A 56 10.41 16.02 -19.85
C THR A 56 9.43 14.91 -19.48
N ALA A 57 8.15 15.10 -19.85
CA ALA A 57 7.15 14.09 -19.62
C ALA A 57 7.46 12.82 -20.43
N VAL A 58 7.52 11.68 -19.74
CA VAL A 58 7.77 10.39 -20.37
C VAL A 58 6.49 9.60 -20.61
N ALA A 59 5.39 10.01 -19.97
CA ALA A 59 4.11 9.34 -20.14
C ALA A 59 2.97 10.33 -19.92
N THR A 60 1.86 10.10 -20.59
CA THR A 60 0.63 10.86 -20.40
C THR A 60 -0.48 9.86 -20.07
N VAL A 61 -1.10 9.99 -18.91
CA VAL A 61 -2.17 9.12 -18.45
C VAL A 61 -3.35 10.00 -18.05
N ASN A 62 -4.51 9.77 -18.67
CA ASN A 62 -5.72 10.53 -18.39
C ASN A 62 -5.50 12.05 -18.44
N ASP A 63 -4.81 12.50 -19.49
CA ASP A 63 -4.46 13.90 -19.74
C ASP A 63 -3.49 14.52 -18.73
N THR A 64 -2.90 13.71 -17.85
CA THR A 64 -1.86 14.14 -16.92
C THR A 64 -0.50 13.69 -17.42
N GLN A 65 0.43 14.64 -17.53
CA GLN A 65 1.79 14.34 -17.94
C GLN A 65 2.65 13.97 -16.74
N TYR A 66 3.41 12.88 -16.88
CA TYR A 66 4.27 12.38 -15.82
C TYR A 66 5.72 12.39 -16.24
N THR A 67 6.59 12.94 -15.41
CA THR A 67 8.03 12.79 -15.51
C THR A 67 8.46 11.52 -14.77
N VAL A 68 9.75 11.15 -14.86
CA VAL A 68 10.27 10.00 -14.12
C VAL A 68 10.01 10.15 -12.63
N GLY A 69 10.33 11.31 -12.07
CA GLY A 69 10.12 11.56 -10.63
C GLY A 69 8.66 11.59 -10.24
N SER A 70 7.80 12.19 -11.07
CA SER A 70 6.36 12.25 -10.73
C SER A 70 5.69 10.90 -10.81
N LEU A 71 6.14 10.00 -11.69
CA LEU A 71 5.65 8.62 -11.71
C LEU A 71 5.99 7.91 -10.41
N ALA A 72 7.21 8.07 -9.93
CA ALA A 72 7.62 7.48 -8.66
C ALA A 72 6.77 8.03 -7.51
N SER A 73 6.58 9.34 -7.47
CA SER A 73 5.80 9.99 -6.41
C SER A 73 4.33 9.59 -6.45
N ALA A 74 3.77 9.36 -7.63
CA ALA A 74 2.38 8.96 -7.79
C ALA A 74 2.11 7.58 -7.20
N MET A 75 3.13 6.74 -7.05
CA MET A 75 3.00 5.39 -6.50
C MET A 75 3.18 5.35 -4.98
N SER A 76 3.20 6.50 -4.30
CA SER A 76 3.43 6.54 -2.84
C SER A 76 2.37 5.76 -2.07
N GLY A 77 1.10 5.90 -2.42
CA GLY A 77 0.02 5.14 -1.77
C GLY A 77 0.19 3.63 -1.90
N PRO A 78 0.29 3.11 -3.14
CA PRO A 78 0.54 1.69 -3.34
C PRO A 78 1.82 1.19 -2.66
N ALA A 79 2.92 1.95 -2.73
CA ALA A 79 4.18 1.55 -2.12
C ALA A 79 4.06 1.42 -0.60
N MET A 80 3.39 2.38 0.04
CA MET A 80 3.17 2.33 1.49
C MET A 80 2.31 1.13 1.88
N ALA A 81 1.22 0.89 1.16
CA ALA A 81 0.31 -0.21 1.48
C ALA A 81 1.00 -1.58 1.32
N VAL A 82 1.74 -1.76 0.24
CA VAL A 82 2.47 -3.02 0.00
C VAL A 82 3.55 -3.23 1.06
N ALA A 83 4.26 -2.17 1.45
CA ALA A 83 5.27 -2.25 2.51
C ALA A 83 4.65 -2.66 3.84
N ILE A 84 3.50 -2.06 4.18
CA ILE A 84 2.76 -2.42 5.41
C ILE A 84 2.34 -3.88 5.37
N GLY A 85 1.77 -4.33 4.24
CA GLY A 85 1.38 -5.72 4.08
C GLY A 85 2.55 -6.67 4.20
N TYR A 86 3.70 -6.30 3.67
CA TYR A 86 4.92 -7.10 3.79
C TYR A 86 5.35 -7.23 5.26
N ALA A 87 5.29 -6.13 6.01
CA ALA A 87 5.62 -6.14 7.44
C ALA A 87 4.64 -6.98 8.26
N LEU A 88 3.37 -7.08 7.82
CA LEU A 88 2.35 -7.87 8.49
C LEU A 88 2.33 -9.32 8.00
N HIS A 89 3.29 -9.72 7.18
CA HIS A 89 3.47 -11.10 6.69
C HIS A 89 2.29 -11.58 5.84
N CYS A 90 1.79 -10.70 4.96
CA CYS A 90 0.69 -11.06 4.08
C CYS A 90 1.10 -12.08 3.02
N PRO A 91 0.21 -13.04 2.69
CA PRO A 91 0.43 -13.91 1.52
C PRO A 91 0.48 -13.08 0.22
N PRO A 92 1.10 -13.63 -0.85
CA PRO A 92 1.27 -12.85 -2.08
C PRO A 92 -0.01 -12.26 -2.67
N LEU A 93 -1.12 -12.99 -2.65
CA LEU A 93 -2.38 -12.49 -3.21
C LEU A 93 -2.91 -11.29 -2.45
N VAL A 94 -2.83 -11.32 -1.11
CA VAL A 94 -3.21 -10.18 -0.28
C VAL A 94 -2.27 -9.01 -0.53
N LEU A 95 -0.97 -9.29 -0.57
CA LEU A 95 0.05 -8.27 -0.77
C LEU A 95 -0.16 -7.51 -2.09
N PHE A 96 -0.39 -8.25 -3.17
CA PHE A 96 -0.59 -7.64 -4.49
C PHE A 96 -1.91 -6.85 -4.54
N SER A 97 -2.94 -7.32 -3.84
CA SER A 97 -4.23 -6.62 -3.78
C SER A 97 -4.13 -5.28 -3.06
N LEU A 98 -3.16 -5.13 -2.16
CA LEU A 98 -2.97 -3.88 -1.44
C LEU A 98 -2.53 -2.71 -2.33
N ILE A 99 -2.08 -2.99 -3.55
CA ILE A 99 -1.73 -1.93 -4.51
C ILE A 99 -2.95 -1.03 -4.76
N THR A 100 -4.09 -1.63 -5.08
CA THR A 100 -5.33 -0.90 -5.29
C THR A 100 -5.81 -0.20 -4.02
N VAL A 101 -5.74 -0.89 -2.89
CA VAL A 101 -6.13 -0.35 -1.59
C VAL A 101 -5.29 0.88 -1.25
N GLY A 102 -3.98 0.81 -1.45
CA GLY A 102 -3.08 1.93 -1.17
C GLY A 102 -3.36 3.13 -2.04
N PHE A 103 -3.62 2.91 -3.32
CA PHE A 103 -3.95 3.99 -4.23
C PHE A 103 -5.25 4.68 -3.81
N ALA A 104 -6.30 3.89 -3.52
CA ALA A 104 -7.59 4.42 -3.13
C ALA A 104 -7.52 5.18 -1.81
N SER A 105 -6.90 4.61 -0.79
CA SER A 105 -6.84 5.25 0.52
C SER A 105 -6.01 6.53 0.52
N ASN A 106 -4.91 6.55 -0.24
CA ASN A 106 -4.10 7.75 -0.35
C ASN A 106 -4.84 8.86 -1.10
N ALA A 107 -5.52 8.50 -2.19
CA ALA A 107 -6.28 9.47 -3.00
C ALA A 107 -7.46 10.04 -2.23
N LEU A 108 -8.23 9.18 -1.53
CA LEU A 108 -9.42 9.59 -0.80
C LEU A 108 -9.08 10.26 0.53
N GLY A 109 -7.90 10.00 1.09
CA GLY A 109 -7.46 10.61 2.33
C GLY A 109 -7.00 12.05 2.20
N GLY A 110 -6.76 12.52 0.98
CA GLY A 110 -6.32 13.88 0.74
C GLY A 110 -5.03 14.21 1.48
N ALA A 111 -5.05 15.29 2.26
CA ALA A 111 -3.90 15.71 3.04
C ALA A 111 -3.48 14.69 4.10
N GLY A 112 -4.42 13.89 4.59
CA GLY A 112 -4.14 12.81 5.52
C GLY A 112 -3.91 11.46 4.85
N GLY A 113 -3.58 11.45 3.57
CA GLY A 113 -3.41 10.23 2.77
C GLY A 113 -2.51 9.18 3.41
N PRO A 114 -1.27 9.50 3.83
CA PRO A 114 -0.39 8.50 4.43
C PRO A 114 -0.98 7.85 5.67
N LEU A 115 -1.64 8.61 6.53
CA LEU A 115 -2.28 8.06 7.72
C LEU A 115 -3.47 7.18 7.34
N ALA A 116 -4.25 7.59 6.34
CA ALA A 116 -5.34 6.78 5.82
C ALA A 116 -4.82 5.45 5.27
N VAL A 117 -3.72 5.47 4.53
CA VAL A 117 -3.08 4.26 4.02
C VAL A 117 -2.68 3.33 5.17
N LEU A 118 -2.11 3.89 6.23
CA LEU A 118 -1.69 3.09 7.38
C LEU A 118 -2.86 2.30 7.95
N PHE A 119 -3.94 2.98 8.32
CA PHE A 119 -5.09 2.33 8.94
C PHE A 119 -5.80 1.37 7.99
N VAL A 120 -6.08 1.82 6.76
CA VAL A 120 -6.82 1.00 5.79
C VAL A 120 -6.01 -0.22 5.40
N ALA A 121 -4.70 -0.07 5.18
CA ALA A 121 -3.84 -1.20 4.80
C ALA A 121 -3.76 -2.23 5.92
N ILE A 122 -3.69 -1.80 7.18
CA ILE A 122 -3.68 -2.73 8.31
C ILE A 122 -4.97 -3.56 8.32
N PHE A 123 -6.12 -2.91 8.25
CA PHE A 123 -7.41 -3.63 8.28
C PHE A 123 -7.57 -4.53 7.06
N ALA A 124 -7.27 -4.03 5.87
CA ALA A 124 -7.39 -4.83 4.64
C ALA A 124 -6.43 -6.03 4.66
N SER A 125 -5.21 -5.84 5.16
CA SER A 125 -4.23 -6.92 5.29
C SER A 125 -4.71 -8.02 6.22
N GLU A 126 -5.20 -7.64 7.39
CA GLU A 126 -5.64 -8.62 8.37
C GLU A 126 -6.87 -9.38 7.91
N ILE A 127 -7.84 -8.70 7.29
CA ILE A 127 -9.02 -9.35 6.73
C ILE A 127 -8.64 -10.24 5.56
N GLY A 128 -7.75 -9.76 4.69
CA GLY A 128 -7.25 -10.56 3.56
C GLY A 128 -6.55 -11.82 4.03
N LYS A 129 -5.71 -11.73 5.06
CA LYS A 129 -5.06 -12.91 5.63
C LYS A 129 -6.08 -13.90 6.21
N ALA A 130 -7.13 -13.38 6.84
CA ALA A 130 -8.16 -14.23 7.45
C ALA A 130 -8.91 -15.06 6.39
N VAL A 131 -9.17 -14.50 5.20
CA VAL A 131 -9.89 -15.21 4.14
C VAL A 131 -8.96 -15.97 3.18
N SER A 132 -7.64 -15.72 3.26
CA SER A 132 -6.67 -16.35 2.38
C SER A 132 -6.66 -17.87 2.57
N LYS A 133 -6.68 -18.62 1.45
CA LYS A 133 -6.61 -20.08 1.41
C LYS A 133 -7.77 -20.80 2.11
N GLU A 134 -8.87 -20.09 2.35
CA GLU A 134 -10.06 -20.70 2.94
C GLU A 134 -10.97 -21.37 1.88
N THR A 135 -10.77 -21.04 0.61
CA THR A 135 -11.56 -21.60 -0.48
C THR A 135 -10.66 -22.16 -1.57
N LYS A 136 -11.22 -23.00 -2.42
CA LYS A 136 -10.49 -23.59 -3.56
C LYS A 136 -10.18 -22.55 -4.64
N ILE A 137 -10.95 -21.47 -4.71
CA ILE A 137 -10.75 -20.39 -5.68
C ILE A 137 -10.14 -19.17 -5.01
N ASP A 138 -9.14 -19.40 -4.17
CA ASP A 138 -8.43 -18.37 -3.41
C ASP A 138 -7.91 -17.26 -4.31
N ILE A 139 -7.46 -17.59 -5.52
CA ILE A 139 -6.91 -16.61 -6.46
C ILE A 139 -7.93 -15.53 -6.85
N LEU A 140 -9.22 -15.83 -6.77
CA LEU A 140 -10.29 -14.87 -7.05
C LEU A 140 -10.88 -14.26 -5.78
N ILE A 141 -11.08 -15.07 -4.76
CA ILE A 141 -11.78 -14.66 -3.54
C ILE A 141 -10.92 -13.74 -2.69
N THR A 142 -9.65 -14.07 -2.48
CA THR A 142 -8.77 -13.27 -1.63
C THR A 142 -8.58 -11.85 -2.16
N PRO A 143 -8.21 -11.63 -3.45
CA PRO A 143 -8.14 -10.28 -3.98
C PRO A 143 -9.47 -9.55 -3.95
N LEU A 144 -10.56 -10.24 -4.28
CA LEU A 144 -11.90 -9.63 -4.29
C LEU A 144 -12.27 -9.08 -2.92
N VAL A 145 -12.10 -9.87 -1.87
CA VAL A 145 -12.43 -9.45 -0.50
C VAL A 145 -11.48 -8.33 -0.05
N THR A 146 -10.19 -8.48 -0.27
CA THR A 146 -9.19 -7.51 0.16
C THR A 146 -9.43 -6.14 -0.47
N ILE A 147 -9.61 -6.11 -1.78
CA ILE A 147 -9.84 -4.86 -2.50
C ILE A 147 -11.18 -4.23 -2.11
N SER A 148 -12.23 -5.04 -2.04
CA SER A 148 -13.56 -4.54 -1.69
C SER A 148 -13.58 -3.92 -0.30
N VAL A 149 -13.00 -4.58 0.69
CA VAL A 149 -12.93 -4.06 2.06
C VAL A 149 -12.06 -2.82 2.12
N GLY A 150 -10.90 -2.85 1.49
CA GLY A 150 -9.97 -1.73 1.52
C GLY A 150 -10.54 -0.48 0.86
N VAL A 151 -11.14 -0.62 -0.32
CA VAL A 151 -11.74 0.52 -1.01
C VAL A 151 -12.95 1.05 -0.26
N ALA A 152 -13.78 0.17 0.30
CA ALA A 152 -14.93 0.57 1.11
C ALA A 152 -14.50 1.36 2.35
N LEU A 153 -13.45 0.91 3.04
CA LEU A 153 -12.91 1.64 4.19
C LEU A 153 -12.30 2.98 3.77
N SER A 154 -11.69 3.03 2.59
CA SER A 154 -11.12 4.27 2.06
C SER A 154 -12.19 5.30 1.76
N ALA A 155 -13.33 4.86 1.26
CA ALA A 155 -14.44 5.74 0.91
C ALA A 155 -15.21 6.23 2.14
N TRP A 156 -15.09 5.50 3.25
CA TRP A 156 -15.79 5.86 4.49
C TRP A 156 -14.98 6.86 5.30
#